data_8e196ff2bc717cae9d87b391d8b3af4d
#
_entry.id   8e196ff2bc717cae9d87b391d8b3af4d
#
_cell.length_a   1.000
_cell.length_b   1.000
_cell.length_c   1.000
_cell.angle_alpha   90.00
_cell.angle_beta   90.00
_cell.angle_gamma   90.00
#
_symmetry.space_group_name_H-M   'P 1'
#
loop_
_entity.id
_entity.type
_entity.pdbx_description
1 polymer ?
#
loop_
_entity_poly.entity_id
_entity_poly.type
_entity_poly.pdbx_seq_one_letter_code
_entity_poly.pdbx_strand_id
1 'polypeptide(L)'
;MYAYKGFEPDLSCRGYRFVMGKNVTPEANCASNGFHCAEDPLDCLSYYGDMNRSIYCLVQPGGDIDEDDRDSKIACTELTILRQLTRKEFFLHALAYICLLYTSDAADEL
;
A
#
# COMPACT_ATOMS: atom_id res chain seq x y z
N MET A 1 10.06 2.08 -5.89
CA MET A 1 9.40 1.29 -4.83
C MET A 1 7.94 1.06 -5.19
N TYR A 2 7.47 -0.16 -5.05
CA TYR A 2 6.05 -0.49 -5.19
C TYR A 2 5.45 -0.74 -3.83
N ALA A 3 4.18 -0.41 -3.69
CA ALA A 3 3.44 -0.61 -2.45
C ALA A 3 1.98 -0.96 -2.78
N TYR A 4 1.17 -1.09 -1.75
CA TYR A 4 -0.22 -1.53 -1.89
C TYR A 4 -1.11 -0.63 -1.07
N LYS A 5 -2.34 -0.44 -1.55
CA LYS A 5 -3.33 0.36 -0.84
C LYS A 5 -4.72 -0.21 -1.03
N GLY A 6 -5.50 -0.19 0.05
CA GLY A 6 -6.91 -0.52 0.04
C GLY A 6 -7.78 0.72 -0.08
N PHE A 7 -8.93 0.58 -0.69
CA PHE A 7 -9.89 1.66 -0.93
C PHE A 7 -11.32 1.16 -0.76
N GLU A 8 -12.22 2.12 -0.54
CA GLU A 8 -13.64 1.90 -0.71
C GLU A 8 -13.96 1.60 -2.19
N PRO A 9 -15.15 1.02 -2.48
CA PRO A 9 -15.49 0.63 -3.86
C PRO A 9 -15.43 1.76 -4.90
N ASP A 10 -15.58 3.01 -4.48
CA ASP A 10 -15.51 4.19 -5.36
C ASP A 10 -14.10 4.77 -5.49
N LEU A 11 -13.09 4.03 -5.05
CA LEU A 11 -11.68 4.43 -5.00
C LEU A 11 -11.41 5.56 -4.01
N SER A 12 -12.26 5.70 -2.99
CA SER A 12 -12.04 6.66 -1.92
C SER A 12 -11.36 6.03 -0.71
N CYS A 13 -10.68 6.86 0.06
CA CYS A 13 -10.08 6.48 1.33
C CYS A 13 -10.05 7.73 2.21
N ARG A 14 -10.66 7.63 3.40
CA ARG A 14 -10.68 8.70 4.39
C ARG A 14 -11.18 10.03 3.83
N GLY A 15 -12.21 9.98 3.01
CA GLY A 15 -12.84 11.17 2.45
C GLY A 15 -12.19 11.73 1.18
N TYR A 16 -11.07 11.19 0.76
CA TYR A 16 -10.42 11.57 -0.50
C TYR A 16 -10.73 10.53 -1.56
N ARG A 17 -11.19 10.98 -2.72
CA ARG A 17 -11.44 10.11 -3.87
C ARG A 17 -10.23 10.16 -4.81
N PHE A 18 -9.54 9.02 -4.94
CA PHE A 18 -8.37 8.91 -5.78
C PHE A 18 -8.75 8.75 -7.25
N VAL A 19 -7.82 9.11 -8.13
CA VAL A 19 -7.91 8.82 -9.57
C VAL A 19 -6.81 7.84 -9.94
N MET A 20 -7.03 7.06 -10.98
CA MET A 20 -5.96 6.24 -11.54
C MET A 20 -4.85 7.18 -12.03
N GLY A 21 -3.59 6.77 -11.79
CA GLY A 21 -2.46 7.64 -12.05
C GLY A 21 -2.07 8.45 -10.83
N LYS A 22 -1.53 9.64 -11.04
CA LYS A 22 -0.89 10.44 -9.98
C LYS A 22 -1.88 11.27 -9.17
N ASN A 23 -1.77 11.15 -7.84
CA ASN A 23 -2.49 11.97 -6.87
C ASN A 23 -1.45 12.72 -6.01
N VAL A 24 -1.76 13.95 -5.61
CA VAL A 24 -0.82 14.82 -4.88
C VAL A 24 -1.51 15.45 -3.68
N THR A 25 -0.78 15.56 -2.56
CA THR A 25 -1.23 16.26 -1.34
C THR A 25 -0.07 17.05 -0.75
N PRO A 26 -0.35 18.17 -0.01
CA PRO A 26 0.74 19.04 0.45
C PRO A 26 1.64 18.49 1.54
N GLU A 27 1.14 17.61 2.41
CA GLU A 27 1.90 17.12 3.56
C GLU A 27 1.71 15.62 3.79
N ALA A 28 2.72 14.96 4.31
CA ALA A 28 2.66 13.55 4.65
C ALA A 28 3.38 13.23 5.94
N ASN A 29 2.71 12.53 6.86
CA ASN A 29 3.33 11.84 7.98
C ASN A 29 2.49 10.64 8.40
N CYS A 30 3.13 9.62 8.94
CA CYS A 30 2.46 8.36 9.27
C CYS A 30 1.40 8.48 10.37
N ALA A 31 1.41 9.56 11.13
CA ALA A 31 0.46 9.75 12.22
C ALA A 31 -0.88 10.28 11.74
N SER A 32 -0.91 11.21 10.77
CA SER A 32 -2.14 11.95 10.47
C SER A 32 -2.32 12.46 9.05
N ASN A 33 -1.25 12.76 8.33
CA ASN A 33 -1.34 13.49 7.07
C ASN A 33 -0.86 12.69 5.87
N GLY A 34 -1.31 13.10 4.70
CA GLY A 34 -0.85 12.57 3.43
C GLY A 34 -1.61 11.33 2.98
N PHE A 35 -1.12 10.75 1.91
CA PHE A 35 -1.63 9.48 1.42
C PHE A 35 -0.85 8.35 2.07
N HIS A 36 -1.54 7.27 2.41
CA HIS A 36 -0.92 6.13 3.07
C HIS A 36 -1.01 4.89 2.20
N CYS A 37 0.05 4.11 2.19
CA CYS A 37 0.11 2.81 1.55
C CYS A 37 0.99 1.87 2.38
N ALA A 38 1.12 0.62 1.97
CA ALA A 38 1.91 -0.35 2.70
C ALA A 38 2.77 -1.16 1.73
N GLU A 39 4.02 -1.41 2.12
CA GLU A 39 4.92 -2.25 1.33
C GLU A 39 4.49 -3.72 1.38
N ASP A 40 4.01 -4.18 2.55
CA ASP A 40 3.43 -5.51 2.70
C ASP A 40 1.94 -5.47 2.33
N PRO A 41 1.51 -6.23 1.30
CA PRO A 41 0.10 -6.24 0.91
C PRO A 41 -0.85 -6.61 2.06
N LEU A 42 -0.44 -7.50 2.95
CA LEU A 42 -1.29 -7.95 4.06
C LEU A 42 -1.58 -6.85 5.08
N ASP A 43 -0.72 -5.83 5.17
CA ASP A 43 -0.97 -4.69 6.07
C ASP A 43 -2.18 -3.86 5.62
N CYS A 44 -2.56 -3.93 4.34
CA CYS A 44 -3.79 -3.31 3.85
C CYS A 44 -5.04 -3.88 4.52
N LEU A 45 -5.00 -5.15 4.93
CA LEU A 45 -6.15 -5.83 5.54
C LEU A 45 -6.45 -5.31 6.94
N SER A 46 -5.49 -4.66 7.59
CA SER A 46 -5.72 -4.00 8.89
C SER A 46 -6.66 -2.81 8.78
N TYR A 47 -6.76 -2.20 7.60
CA TYR A 47 -7.57 -1.01 7.34
C TYR A 47 -8.76 -1.32 6.43
N TYR A 48 -8.60 -2.23 5.48
CA TYR A 48 -9.60 -2.62 4.50
C TYR A 48 -9.71 -4.15 4.47
N GLY A 49 -10.26 -4.70 5.53
CA GLY A 49 -10.32 -6.16 5.74
C GLY A 49 -11.48 -6.86 5.05
N ASP A 50 -12.50 -6.13 4.61
CA ASP A 50 -13.64 -6.74 3.89
C ASP A 50 -13.28 -6.88 2.41
N MET A 51 -12.78 -8.04 2.06
CA MET A 51 -12.32 -8.33 0.69
C MET A 51 -13.45 -8.44 -0.33
N ASN A 52 -14.70 -8.58 0.12
CA ASN A 52 -15.85 -8.59 -0.79
C ASN A 52 -16.25 -7.17 -1.22
N ARG A 53 -15.83 -6.18 -0.45
CA ARG A 53 -16.19 -4.78 -0.69
C ARG A 53 -15.00 -3.95 -1.15
N SER A 54 -13.84 -4.12 -0.50
CA SER A 54 -12.68 -3.27 -0.72
C SER A 54 -12.01 -3.49 -2.06
N ILE A 55 -11.42 -2.42 -2.59
CA ILE A 55 -10.57 -2.47 -3.78
C ILE A 55 -9.11 -2.39 -3.32
N TYR A 56 -8.23 -3.21 -3.90
CA TYR A 56 -6.80 -3.18 -3.62
C TYR A 56 -6.04 -2.85 -4.90
N CYS A 57 -5.10 -1.92 -4.79
CA CYS A 57 -4.32 -1.48 -5.94
C CYS A 57 -2.82 -1.60 -5.68
N LEU A 58 -2.09 -1.86 -6.76
CA LEU A 58 -0.65 -1.67 -6.81
C LEU A 58 -0.42 -0.17 -7.00
N VAL A 59 0.44 0.41 -6.15
CA VAL A 59 0.69 1.85 -6.13
C VAL A 59 2.18 2.13 -6.07
N GLN A 60 2.54 3.37 -6.35
CA GLN A 60 3.92 3.84 -6.22
C GLN A 60 3.92 5.13 -5.43
N PRO A 61 4.47 5.13 -4.20
CA PRO A 61 4.61 6.35 -3.41
C PRO A 61 5.75 7.20 -3.95
N GLY A 62 5.62 8.51 -3.79
CA GLY A 62 6.62 9.47 -4.23
C GLY A 62 6.50 10.79 -3.47
N GLY A 63 7.28 11.79 -3.90
CA GLY A 63 7.36 13.06 -3.20
C GLY A 63 8.04 12.92 -1.86
N ASP A 64 7.52 13.62 -0.84
CA ASP A 64 7.99 13.47 0.54
C ASP A 64 7.41 12.19 1.12
N ILE A 65 8.27 11.36 1.70
CA ILE A 65 7.92 10.04 2.21
C ILE A 65 8.27 9.95 3.69
N ASP A 66 7.34 9.45 4.49
CA ASP A 66 7.54 9.13 5.90
C ASP A 66 7.16 7.68 6.14
N GLU A 67 8.08 6.90 6.70
CA GLU A 67 7.90 5.47 6.94
C GLU A 67 7.68 5.20 8.43
N ASP A 68 6.79 4.23 8.72
CA ASP A 68 6.53 3.78 10.10
C ASP A 68 7.45 2.59 10.41
N ASP A 69 8.18 2.67 11.52
CA ASP A 69 9.10 1.61 11.94
C ASP A 69 8.40 0.36 12.48
N ARG A 70 7.11 0.44 12.80
CA ARG A 70 6.37 -0.66 13.43
C ARG A 70 5.70 -1.62 12.46
N ASP A 71 5.37 -1.11 11.27
CA ASP A 71 4.80 -1.92 10.19
C ASP A 71 5.34 -1.41 8.86
N SER A 72 4.77 -1.87 7.76
CA SER A 72 5.22 -1.45 6.43
C SER A 72 4.51 -0.20 5.91
N LYS A 73 3.79 0.52 6.77
CA LYS A 73 3.02 1.70 6.39
C LYS A 73 3.91 2.85 5.98
N ILE A 74 3.52 3.48 4.89
CA ILE A 74 4.23 4.61 4.29
C ILE A 74 3.22 5.74 4.12
N ALA A 75 3.61 6.96 4.52
CA ALA A 75 2.89 8.19 4.18
C ALA A 75 3.66 8.93 3.10
N CYS A 76 2.95 9.51 2.14
CA CYS A 76 3.60 10.20 1.02
C CYS A 76 2.75 11.36 0.53
N THR A 77 3.41 12.31 -0.15
CA THR A 77 2.73 13.46 -0.77
C THR A 77 2.30 13.20 -2.20
N GLU A 78 2.83 12.17 -2.83
CA GLU A 78 2.43 11.74 -4.17
C GLU A 78 2.14 10.24 -4.15
N LEU A 79 1.01 9.85 -4.72
CA LEU A 79 0.64 8.45 -4.84
C LEU A 79 0.15 8.19 -6.25
N THR A 80 0.89 7.37 -6.98
CA THR A 80 0.51 6.94 -8.32
C THR A 80 -0.17 5.59 -8.22
N ILE A 81 -1.44 5.53 -8.62
CA ILE A 81 -2.19 4.28 -8.67
C ILE A 81 -1.92 3.63 -10.02
N LEU A 82 -1.23 2.50 -9.99
CA LEU A 82 -0.76 1.83 -11.20
C LEU A 82 -1.81 0.89 -11.76
N ARG A 83 -2.42 0.09 -10.89
CA ARG A 83 -3.34 -0.96 -11.35
C ARG A 83 -4.19 -1.49 -10.19
N GLN A 84 -5.47 -1.73 -10.45
CA GLN A 84 -6.31 -2.49 -9.52
C GLN A 84 -5.93 -3.97 -9.62
N LEU A 85 -5.81 -4.63 -8.47
CA LEU A 85 -5.51 -6.05 -8.37
C LEU A 85 -6.80 -6.84 -8.16
N THR A 86 -6.92 -7.98 -8.83
CA THR A 86 -7.94 -8.96 -8.48
C THR A 86 -7.59 -9.58 -7.13
N ARG A 87 -8.55 -10.26 -6.50
CA ARG A 87 -8.31 -10.96 -5.24
C ARG A 87 -7.15 -11.95 -5.38
N LYS A 88 -7.14 -12.71 -6.46
CA LYS A 88 -6.07 -13.68 -6.75
C LYS A 88 -4.72 -12.98 -6.89
N GLU A 89 -4.66 -11.90 -7.64
CA GLU A 89 -3.42 -11.13 -7.82
C GLU A 89 -2.92 -10.56 -6.49
N PHE A 90 -3.83 -10.04 -5.67
CA PHE A 90 -3.48 -9.51 -4.36
C PHE A 90 -2.81 -10.57 -3.48
N PHE A 91 -3.38 -11.77 -3.43
CA PHE A 91 -2.79 -12.87 -2.66
C PHE A 91 -1.48 -13.37 -3.25
N LEU A 92 -1.33 -13.36 -4.57
CA LEU A 92 -0.06 -13.72 -5.20
C LEU A 92 1.05 -12.71 -4.85
N HIS A 93 0.71 -11.42 -4.82
CA HIS A 93 1.65 -10.38 -4.38
C HIS A 93 2.02 -10.53 -2.90
N ALA A 94 1.05 -10.87 -2.05
CA ALA A 94 1.30 -11.11 -0.63
C ALA A 94 2.23 -12.31 -0.43
N LEU A 95 1.99 -13.39 -1.15
CA LEU A 95 2.83 -14.58 -1.09
C LEU A 95 4.25 -14.28 -1.57
N ALA A 96 4.39 -13.53 -2.66
CA ALA A 96 5.69 -13.14 -3.19
C ALA A 96 6.48 -12.29 -2.19
N TYR A 97 5.82 -11.38 -1.49
CA TYR A 97 6.45 -10.55 -0.45
C TYR A 97 6.96 -11.41 0.71
N ILE A 98 6.16 -12.35 1.19
CA ILE A 98 6.55 -13.26 2.26
C ILE A 98 7.75 -14.10 1.83
N CYS A 99 7.71 -14.66 0.63
CA CYS A 99 8.81 -15.47 0.09
C CYS A 99 10.10 -14.68 -0.04
N LEU A 100 10.01 -13.41 -0.45
CA LEU A 100 11.17 -12.53 -0.57
C LEU A 100 11.82 -12.26 0.79
N LEU A 101 11.00 -11.97 1.82
CA LEU A 101 11.49 -11.76 3.17
C LEU A 101 12.15 -13.02 3.73
N TYR A 102 11.52 -14.16 3.56
CA TYR A 102 12.05 -15.43 4.03
C TYR A 102 13.40 -15.76 3.36
N THR A 103 13.50 -15.55 2.06
CA THR A 103 14.73 -15.80 1.31
C THR A 103 15.85 -14.86 1.79
N SER A 104 15.56 -13.61 2.05
CA SER A 104 16.53 -12.64 2.57
C SER A 104 17.02 -13.05 3.95
N ASP A 105 16.13 -13.45 4.86
CA ASP A 105 16.49 -13.90 6.20
C ASP A 105 17.36 -15.17 6.14
N ALA A 106 17.02 -16.12 5.29
CA ALA A 106 17.80 -17.34 5.10
C ALA A 106 19.19 -17.04 4.53
N ALA A 107 19.30 -16.07 3.63
CA ALA A 107 20.59 -15.65 3.06
C ALA A 107 21.47 -14.97 4.12
N ASP A 108 20.87 -14.19 5.01
CA ASP A 108 21.58 -13.50 6.08
C ASP A 108 22.16 -14.47 7.13
N GLU A 109 21.59 -15.64 7.27
CA GLU A 109 22.05 -16.67 8.21
C GLU A 109 23.24 -17.49 7.66
N LEU A 110 23.46 -17.43 6.38
CA LEU A 110 24.54 -18.16 5.71
C LEU A 110 25.85 -17.38 5.71
#